data_4a40f34815e50a29d22ad88b026bbd8c
#
_entry.id   4a40f34815e50a29d22ad88b026bbd8c
#
_cell.length_a   1.000
_cell.length_b   1.000
_cell.length_c   1.000
_cell.angle_alpha   90.00
_cell.angle_beta   90.00
_cell.angle_gamma   90.00
#
_symmetry.space_group_name_H-M   'P 1'
#
loop_
_entity.id
_entity.type
_entity.pdbx_description
1 polymer ?
#
loop_
_entity_poly.entity_id
_entity_poly.type
_entity_poly.pdbx_seq_one_letter_code
_entity_poly.pdbx_strand_id
1 'polypeptide(L)'
;KRNVTFDELVTAYHAQAKSLVEGGVDLLLPETTFDTLNLKAALFAIEQLFIELGRRLPVIVSITITDASGRTLSGQTTEACWNSIAHANPLCVGLNCALGADAMRPYVQILSRIADCPIHCYPNAGLPNPLAATGYDETPEDTASSLESFARDGLLNLAGGCCGTTPEHIAAVVEKLGRCAPRDIPESAPALRLSGLEPFELKGEGAPFLMVG
;
A
#
# COMPACT_ATOMS: atom_id res chain seq x y z
N LYS A 1 22.95 -0.95 9.20
CA LYS A 1 23.21 0.51 9.23
C LYS A 1 22.63 1.10 7.96
N ARG A 2 21.78 2.13 8.06
CA ARG A 2 21.28 2.87 6.90
C ARG A 2 22.40 3.73 6.32
N ASN A 3 22.46 3.81 4.98
CA ASN A 3 23.51 4.57 4.29
C ASN A 3 23.11 6.03 4.02
N VAL A 4 21.85 6.39 4.31
CA VAL A 4 21.27 7.72 4.11
C VAL A 4 20.54 8.17 5.37
N THR A 5 20.50 9.46 5.60
CA THR A 5 19.75 10.09 6.68
C THR A 5 18.30 10.34 6.28
N PHE A 6 17.45 10.64 7.26
CA PHE A 6 16.06 11.04 7.02
C PHE A 6 15.99 12.32 6.18
N ASP A 7 16.79 13.32 6.49
CA ASP A 7 16.79 14.63 5.82
C ASP A 7 17.28 14.55 4.37
N GLU A 8 18.26 13.69 4.09
CA GLU A 8 18.69 13.42 2.71
C GLU A 8 17.55 12.79 1.89
N LEU A 9 16.79 11.86 2.48
CA LEU A 9 15.61 11.28 1.84
C LEU A 9 14.51 12.32 1.64
N VAL A 10 14.22 13.14 2.64
CA VAL A 10 13.24 14.23 2.53
C VAL A 10 13.59 15.15 1.37
N THR A 11 14.85 15.56 1.27
CA THR A 11 15.33 16.43 0.17
C THR A 11 15.11 15.78 -1.20
N ALA A 12 15.45 14.50 -1.33
CA ALA A 12 15.29 13.78 -2.60
C ALA A 12 13.82 13.60 -2.99
N TYR A 13 12.97 13.17 -2.04
CA TYR A 13 11.53 13.01 -2.28
C TYR A 13 10.82 14.32 -2.55
N HIS A 14 11.21 15.40 -1.87
CA HIS A 14 10.65 16.73 -2.13
C HIS A 14 10.93 17.17 -3.57
N ALA A 15 12.18 17.05 -4.03
CA ALA A 15 12.55 17.41 -5.40
C ALA A 15 11.79 16.58 -6.44
N GLN A 16 11.65 15.26 -6.21
CA GLN A 16 10.90 14.37 -7.09
C GLN A 16 9.42 14.72 -7.11
N ALA A 17 8.78 14.86 -5.94
CA ALA A 17 7.36 15.18 -5.84
C ALA A 17 7.05 16.54 -6.48
N LYS A 18 7.91 17.53 -6.26
CA LYS A 18 7.78 18.86 -6.87
C LYS A 18 7.81 18.78 -8.40
N SER A 19 8.77 18.08 -8.97
CA SER A 19 8.88 17.90 -10.43
C SER A 19 7.66 17.20 -11.02
N LEU A 20 7.11 16.19 -10.32
CA LEU A 20 5.88 15.51 -10.74
C LEU A 20 4.69 16.47 -10.73
N VAL A 21 4.52 17.25 -9.67
CA VAL A 21 3.42 18.24 -9.56
C VAL A 21 3.55 19.35 -10.61
N GLU A 22 4.76 19.84 -10.86
CA GLU A 22 5.02 20.80 -11.95
C GLU A 22 4.74 20.20 -13.33
N GLY A 23 4.94 18.88 -13.49
CA GLY A 23 4.56 18.12 -14.69
C GLY A 23 3.05 17.90 -14.85
N GLY A 24 2.23 18.26 -13.86
CA GLY A 24 0.78 18.24 -13.96
C GLY A 24 0.11 16.94 -13.52
N VAL A 25 0.71 16.18 -12.61
CA VAL A 25 0.06 14.97 -12.06
C VAL A 25 -1.15 15.34 -11.20
N ASP A 26 -2.15 14.45 -11.18
CA ASP A 26 -3.38 14.62 -10.41
C ASP A 26 -3.27 14.04 -8.99
N LEU A 27 -2.33 13.12 -8.76
CA LEU A 27 -2.08 12.47 -7.47
C LEU A 27 -0.62 12.06 -7.33
N LEU A 28 -0.21 11.75 -6.10
CA LEU A 28 1.11 11.18 -5.80
C LEU A 28 0.96 9.77 -5.23
N LEU A 29 1.84 8.85 -5.68
CA LEU A 29 1.82 7.45 -5.27
C LEU A 29 3.22 7.00 -4.80
N PRO A 30 3.59 7.17 -3.53
CA PRO A 30 4.70 6.42 -2.93
C PRO A 30 4.41 4.92 -2.98
N GLU A 31 5.15 4.19 -3.81
CA GLU A 31 4.90 2.76 -4.02
C GLU A 31 6.15 1.89 -3.81
N THR A 32 5.92 0.58 -3.72
CA THR A 32 6.94 -0.44 -3.46
C THR A 32 7.71 -0.16 -2.18
N THR A 33 6.96 0.26 -1.16
CA THR A 33 7.53 0.67 0.13
C THR A 33 7.68 -0.53 1.05
N PHE A 34 8.89 -0.85 1.42
CA PHE A 34 9.23 -1.95 2.32
C PHE A 34 9.94 -1.49 3.62
N ASP A 35 10.02 -0.19 3.85
CA ASP A 35 10.56 0.45 5.06
C ASP A 35 9.72 1.68 5.40
N THR A 36 8.97 1.63 6.50
CA THR A 36 8.08 2.72 6.89
C THR A 36 8.79 3.99 7.33
N LEU A 37 10.07 3.93 7.76
CA LEU A 37 10.83 5.14 8.03
C LEU A 37 11.20 5.87 6.72
N ASN A 38 11.53 5.13 5.68
CA ASN A 38 11.74 5.69 4.34
C ASN A 38 10.42 6.31 3.81
N LEU A 39 9.31 5.57 3.93
CA LEU A 39 7.99 6.09 3.55
C LEU A 39 7.62 7.36 4.31
N LYS A 40 7.90 7.44 5.61
CA LYS A 40 7.65 8.66 6.40
C LYS A 40 8.47 9.85 5.90
N ALA A 41 9.68 9.64 5.42
CA ALA A 41 10.45 10.70 4.79
C ALA A 41 9.79 11.20 3.50
N ALA A 42 9.25 10.29 2.67
CA ALA A 42 8.50 10.65 1.48
C ALA A 42 7.21 11.40 1.82
N LEU A 43 6.42 10.90 2.77
CA LEU A 43 5.16 11.54 3.21
C LEU A 43 5.42 12.93 3.83
N PHE A 44 6.49 13.07 4.61
CA PHE A 44 6.89 14.35 5.19
C PHE A 44 7.31 15.35 4.10
N ALA A 45 8.06 14.91 3.11
CA ALA A 45 8.46 15.73 1.96
C ALA A 45 7.25 16.19 1.13
N ILE A 46 6.28 15.30 0.91
CA ILE A 46 5.03 15.60 0.22
C ILE A 46 4.21 16.63 1.02
N GLU A 47 4.14 16.49 2.33
CA GLU A 47 3.43 17.45 3.18
C GLU A 47 4.07 18.85 3.14
N GLN A 48 5.40 18.93 3.20
CA GLN A 48 6.13 20.19 3.03
C GLN A 48 5.80 20.84 1.68
N LEU A 49 5.81 20.05 0.61
CA LEU A 49 5.45 20.54 -0.73
C LEU A 49 4.01 21.06 -0.77
N PHE A 50 3.06 20.41 -0.14
CA PHE A 50 1.67 20.86 -0.09
C PHE A 50 1.51 22.20 0.66
N ILE A 51 2.28 22.39 1.74
CA ILE A 51 2.35 23.66 2.46
C ILE A 51 2.89 24.77 1.54
N GLU A 52 3.98 24.49 0.81
CA GLU A 52 4.57 25.45 -0.15
C GLU A 52 3.59 25.83 -1.27
N LEU A 53 2.83 24.86 -1.77
CA LEU A 53 1.89 25.05 -2.88
C LEU A 53 0.55 25.69 -2.44
N GLY A 54 0.24 25.68 -1.14
CA GLY A 54 -1.04 26.10 -0.60
C GLY A 54 -2.23 25.23 -1.04
N ARG A 55 -1.95 24.01 -1.53
CA ARG A 55 -2.97 23.02 -1.94
C ARG A 55 -2.47 21.61 -1.74
N ARG A 56 -3.40 20.67 -1.57
CA ARG A 56 -3.10 19.25 -1.46
C ARG A 56 -3.54 18.48 -2.69
N LEU A 57 -2.75 17.51 -3.11
CA LEU A 57 -3.16 16.48 -4.05
C LEU A 57 -3.49 15.19 -3.28
N PRO A 58 -4.32 14.32 -3.84
CA PRO A 58 -4.51 13.00 -3.28
C PRO A 58 -3.19 12.22 -3.19
N VAL A 59 -3.02 11.46 -2.10
CA VAL A 59 -1.87 10.59 -1.91
C VAL A 59 -2.36 9.15 -1.77
N ILE A 60 -1.86 8.26 -2.60
CA ILE A 60 -2.03 6.81 -2.50
C ILE A 60 -0.74 6.23 -1.94
N VAL A 61 -0.84 5.29 -1.00
CA VAL A 61 0.35 4.63 -0.44
C VAL A 61 0.32 3.14 -0.76
N SER A 62 1.42 2.62 -1.30
CA SER A 62 1.55 1.21 -1.62
C SER A 62 2.73 0.56 -0.90
N ILE A 63 2.42 -0.46 -0.09
CA ILE A 63 3.36 -1.20 0.75
C ILE A 63 3.74 -2.50 0.03
N THR A 64 4.96 -2.98 0.25
CA THR A 64 5.41 -4.26 -0.29
C THR A 64 5.70 -5.24 0.85
N ILE A 65 4.97 -6.36 0.84
CA ILE A 65 5.28 -7.54 1.65
C ILE A 65 6.26 -8.39 0.86
N THR A 66 7.45 -8.56 1.41
CA THR A 66 8.58 -9.06 0.62
C THR A 66 8.60 -10.56 0.41
N ASP A 67 7.91 -11.31 1.28
CA ASP A 67 7.90 -12.77 1.21
C ASP A 67 6.71 -13.38 1.99
N ALA A 68 6.65 -14.69 2.01
CA ALA A 68 5.61 -15.45 2.70
C ALA A 68 5.63 -15.32 4.24
N SER A 69 6.59 -14.62 4.84
CA SER A 69 6.58 -14.31 6.28
C SER A 69 5.50 -13.28 6.65
N GLY A 70 4.96 -12.58 5.66
CA GLY A 70 3.94 -11.55 5.86
C GLY A 70 4.49 -10.23 6.39
N ARG A 71 5.78 -10.01 6.20
CA ARG A 71 6.48 -8.82 6.70
C ARG A 71 7.09 -8.02 5.57
N THR A 72 7.24 -6.74 5.81
CA THR A 72 8.11 -5.90 4.98
C THR A 72 9.57 -6.27 5.18
N LEU A 73 10.45 -5.79 4.32
CA LEU A 73 11.90 -6.02 4.45
C LEU A 73 12.46 -5.48 5.77
N SER A 74 11.87 -4.43 6.34
CA SER A 74 12.24 -3.91 7.66
C SER A 74 11.63 -4.70 8.83
N GLY A 75 10.86 -5.75 8.56
CA GLY A 75 10.33 -6.70 9.54
C GLY A 75 8.95 -6.36 10.09
N GLN A 76 8.29 -5.31 9.62
CA GLN A 76 6.96 -4.92 10.10
C GLN A 76 5.85 -5.80 9.50
N THR A 77 4.85 -6.11 10.32
CA THR A 77 3.59 -6.69 9.85
C THR A 77 2.77 -5.68 9.07
N THR A 78 1.81 -6.15 8.27
CA THR A 78 0.89 -5.29 7.51
C THR A 78 0.14 -4.29 8.40
N GLU A 79 -0.34 -4.74 9.56
CA GLU A 79 -1.03 -3.89 10.54
C GLU A 79 -0.10 -2.84 11.17
N ALA A 80 1.13 -3.24 11.53
CA ALA A 80 2.13 -2.31 12.04
C ALA A 80 2.50 -1.24 11.00
N CYS A 81 2.58 -1.62 9.72
CA CYS A 81 2.78 -0.67 8.63
C CYS A 81 1.63 0.35 8.55
N TRP A 82 0.38 -0.14 8.56
CA TRP A 82 -0.78 0.75 8.54
C TRP A 82 -0.78 1.72 9.73
N ASN A 83 -0.61 1.23 10.95
CA ASN A 83 -0.55 2.07 12.15
C ASN A 83 0.57 3.12 12.07
N SER A 84 1.67 2.81 11.37
CA SER A 84 2.79 3.75 11.20
C SER A 84 2.45 4.94 10.29
N ILE A 85 1.51 4.80 9.36
CA ILE A 85 1.26 5.75 8.27
C ILE A 85 -0.16 6.32 8.23
N ALA A 86 -1.10 5.75 8.98
CA ALA A 86 -2.52 6.16 8.98
C ALA A 86 -2.70 7.67 9.25
N HIS A 87 -1.81 8.26 10.06
CA HIS A 87 -1.81 9.70 10.36
C HIS A 87 -1.63 10.61 9.12
N ALA A 88 -1.12 10.09 8.01
CA ALA A 88 -0.97 10.83 6.76
C ALA A 88 -2.28 10.98 5.98
N ASN A 89 -3.37 10.33 6.43
CA ASN A 89 -4.69 10.34 5.79
C ASN A 89 -4.62 10.09 4.27
N PRO A 90 -4.04 8.96 3.82
CA PRO A 90 -3.97 8.69 2.39
C PRO A 90 -5.37 8.53 1.79
N LEU A 91 -5.53 8.94 0.52
CA LEU A 91 -6.74 8.65 -0.24
C LEU A 91 -6.99 7.13 -0.33
N CYS A 92 -5.93 6.36 -0.45
CA CYS A 92 -5.98 4.91 -0.60
C CYS A 92 -4.69 4.30 -0.07
N VAL A 93 -4.78 3.11 0.53
CA VAL A 93 -3.61 2.31 0.93
C VAL A 93 -3.73 0.91 0.32
N GLY A 94 -2.62 0.27 0.05
CA GLY A 94 -2.67 -1.10 -0.44
C GLY A 94 -1.30 -1.74 -0.57
N LEU A 95 -1.27 -2.79 -1.37
CA LEU A 95 -0.09 -3.62 -1.57
C LEU A 95 0.26 -3.71 -3.05
N ASN A 96 1.55 -3.71 -3.36
CA ASN A 96 2.05 -4.00 -4.69
C ASN A 96 3.33 -4.83 -4.64
N CYS A 97 3.62 -5.48 -5.75
CA CYS A 97 4.90 -6.16 -6.02
C CYS A 97 5.23 -7.36 -5.12
N ALA A 98 6.37 -7.97 -5.35
CA ALA A 98 6.97 -9.14 -4.69
C ALA A 98 6.17 -10.44 -4.85
N LEU A 99 4.86 -10.40 -4.70
CA LEU A 99 3.98 -11.56 -4.67
C LEU A 99 2.97 -11.51 -5.82
N GLY A 100 2.49 -12.68 -6.28
CA GLY A 100 1.27 -12.79 -7.08
C GLY A 100 0.01 -12.57 -6.22
N ALA A 101 -1.14 -12.44 -6.88
CA ALA A 101 -2.39 -12.06 -6.23
C ALA A 101 -2.76 -13.00 -5.07
N ASP A 102 -2.76 -14.31 -5.30
CA ASP A 102 -3.18 -15.28 -4.28
C ASP A 102 -2.33 -15.21 -3.01
N ALA A 103 -1.02 -15.02 -3.15
CA ALA A 103 -0.12 -14.87 -2.02
C ALA A 103 -0.31 -13.55 -1.26
N MET A 104 -0.86 -12.51 -1.91
CA MET A 104 -1.19 -11.23 -1.26
C MET A 104 -2.49 -11.27 -0.45
N ARG A 105 -3.38 -12.22 -0.74
CA ARG A 105 -4.73 -12.28 -0.15
C ARG A 105 -4.77 -12.11 1.37
N PRO A 106 -3.98 -12.83 2.18
CA PRO A 106 -4.03 -12.68 3.64
C PRO A 106 -3.75 -11.25 4.11
N TYR A 107 -2.85 -10.56 3.45
CA TYR A 107 -2.43 -9.20 3.82
C TYR A 107 -3.43 -8.14 3.37
N VAL A 108 -4.04 -8.34 2.20
CA VAL A 108 -5.19 -7.52 1.74
C VAL A 108 -6.36 -7.69 2.71
N GLN A 109 -6.64 -8.90 3.19
CA GLN A 109 -7.67 -9.17 4.20
C GLN A 109 -7.40 -8.45 5.52
N ILE A 110 -6.14 -8.34 5.96
CA ILE A 110 -5.78 -7.56 7.14
C ILE A 110 -6.12 -6.09 6.90
N LEU A 111 -5.60 -5.49 5.81
CA LEU A 111 -5.88 -4.09 5.48
C LEU A 111 -7.38 -3.83 5.34
N SER A 112 -8.14 -4.74 4.73
CA SER A 112 -9.58 -4.56 4.53
C SER A 112 -10.37 -4.44 5.83
N ARG A 113 -9.85 -4.95 6.94
CA ARG A 113 -10.51 -4.89 8.26
C ARG A 113 -10.13 -3.66 9.06
N ILE A 114 -8.95 -3.09 8.83
CA ILE A 114 -8.37 -2.06 9.70
C ILE A 114 -8.23 -0.68 9.05
N ALA A 115 -8.13 -0.61 7.71
CA ALA A 115 -7.96 0.66 7.03
C ALA A 115 -9.32 1.37 6.84
N ASP A 116 -9.39 2.61 7.30
CA ASP A 116 -10.53 3.50 7.21
C ASP A 116 -10.52 4.38 5.94
N CYS A 117 -9.79 3.94 4.93
CA CYS A 117 -9.74 4.51 3.59
C CYS A 117 -9.87 3.39 2.52
N PRO A 118 -10.09 3.71 1.23
CA PRO A 118 -10.04 2.76 0.14
C PRO A 118 -8.78 1.89 0.14
N ILE A 119 -8.90 0.66 -0.39
CA ILE A 119 -7.78 -0.29 -0.50
C ILE A 119 -7.53 -0.65 -1.95
N HIS A 120 -6.26 -0.76 -2.31
CA HIS A 120 -5.83 -1.30 -3.58
C HIS A 120 -4.99 -2.58 -3.45
N CYS A 121 -4.92 -3.34 -4.56
CA CYS A 121 -4.00 -4.45 -4.74
C CYS A 121 -3.42 -4.42 -6.17
N TYR A 122 -2.09 -4.33 -6.28
CA TYR A 122 -1.36 -4.34 -7.56
C TYR A 122 -0.32 -5.47 -7.52
N PRO A 123 -0.75 -6.73 -7.70
CA PRO A 123 0.16 -7.88 -7.66
C PRO A 123 1.06 -7.93 -8.90
N ASN A 124 2.14 -8.70 -8.80
CA ASN A 124 2.85 -9.16 -9.97
C ASN A 124 1.95 -10.15 -10.75
N ALA A 125 2.24 -10.36 -12.03
CA ALA A 125 1.63 -11.41 -12.84
C ALA A 125 2.19 -12.79 -12.45
N GLY A 126 1.96 -13.20 -11.19
CA GLY A 126 2.57 -14.36 -10.55
C GLY A 126 4.02 -14.15 -10.12
N LEU A 127 4.83 -15.18 -10.24
CA LEU A 127 6.24 -15.15 -9.87
C LEU A 127 7.14 -14.98 -11.10
N PRO A 128 8.34 -14.40 -10.93
CA PRO A 128 9.31 -14.33 -12.01
C PRO A 128 9.62 -15.72 -12.56
N ASN A 129 9.44 -15.90 -13.86
CA ASN A 129 9.72 -17.15 -14.57
C ASN A 129 10.49 -16.86 -15.88
N PRO A 130 11.81 -17.09 -15.89
CA PRO A 130 12.63 -16.84 -17.10
C PRO A 130 12.22 -17.65 -18.33
N LEU A 131 11.43 -18.72 -18.14
CA LEU A 131 10.95 -19.57 -19.23
C LEU A 131 9.61 -19.10 -19.82
N ALA A 132 8.90 -18.22 -19.12
CA ALA A 132 7.67 -17.63 -19.63
C ALA A 132 7.97 -16.51 -20.64
N ALA A 133 7.11 -16.37 -21.65
CA ALA A 133 7.27 -15.35 -22.69
C ALA A 133 7.30 -13.91 -22.13
N THR A 134 6.60 -13.66 -21.06
CA THR A 134 6.51 -12.37 -20.36
C THR A 134 7.52 -12.22 -19.23
N GLY A 135 8.30 -13.28 -18.91
CA GLY A 135 9.17 -13.33 -17.73
C GLY A 135 8.42 -13.57 -16.42
N TYR A 136 7.11 -13.80 -16.47
CA TYR A 136 6.22 -14.10 -15.34
C TYR A 136 5.27 -15.23 -15.73
N ASP A 137 4.73 -15.96 -14.74
CA ASP A 137 4.02 -17.23 -15.00
C ASP A 137 2.49 -17.12 -15.06
N GLU A 138 1.88 -16.02 -14.61
CA GLU A 138 0.44 -15.84 -14.70
C GLU A 138 0.01 -15.21 -16.04
N THR A 139 -1.13 -15.71 -16.53
CA THR A 139 -1.82 -15.11 -17.68
C THR A 139 -2.74 -13.97 -17.24
N PRO A 140 -3.23 -13.12 -18.19
CA PRO A 140 -4.26 -12.13 -17.90
C PRO A 140 -5.48 -12.68 -17.18
N GLU A 141 -5.92 -13.89 -17.57
CA GLU A 141 -7.07 -14.57 -16.98
C GLU A 141 -6.81 -15.01 -15.53
N ASP A 142 -5.61 -15.52 -15.21
CA ASP A 142 -5.24 -15.96 -13.88
C ASP A 142 -5.26 -14.79 -12.89
N THR A 143 -4.52 -13.73 -13.21
CA THR A 143 -4.45 -12.51 -12.39
C THR A 143 -5.85 -11.88 -12.20
N ALA A 144 -6.63 -11.77 -13.28
CA ALA A 144 -7.96 -11.17 -13.22
C ALA A 144 -8.93 -12.02 -12.40
N SER A 145 -8.86 -13.36 -12.47
CA SER A 145 -9.70 -14.27 -11.67
C SER A 145 -9.40 -14.17 -10.19
N SER A 146 -8.13 -14.10 -9.81
CA SER A 146 -7.72 -13.93 -8.41
C SER A 146 -8.22 -12.59 -7.86
N LEU A 147 -8.03 -11.48 -8.60
CA LEU A 147 -8.51 -10.15 -8.19
C LEU A 147 -10.03 -10.06 -8.17
N GLU A 148 -10.76 -10.73 -9.09
CA GLU A 148 -12.22 -10.84 -9.04
C GLU A 148 -12.69 -11.51 -7.76
N SER A 149 -12.05 -12.60 -7.35
CA SER A 149 -12.33 -13.26 -6.07
C SER A 149 -12.16 -12.30 -4.88
N PHE A 150 -11.13 -11.43 -4.89
CA PHE A 150 -10.96 -10.44 -3.83
C PHE A 150 -12.08 -9.39 -3.85
N ALA A 151 -12.46 -8.92 -5.03
CA ALA A 151 -13.53 -7.95 -5.17
C ALA A 151 -14.89 -8.52 -4.74
N ARG A 152 -15.20 -9.76 -5.09
CA ARG A 152 -16.43 -10.47 -4.68
C ARG A 152 -16.51 -10.68 -3.16
N ASP A 153 -15.36 -10.85 -2.52
CA ASP A 153 -15.28 -10.96 -1.06
C ASP A 153 -15.25 -9.59 -0.35
N GLY A 154 -15.45 -8.49 -1.10
CA GLY A 154 -15.48 -7.15 -0.53
C GLY A 154 -14.14 -6.69 0.03
N LEU A 155 -13.02 -7.08 -0.59
CA LEU A 155 -11.69 -6.76 -0.08
C LEU A 155 -11.04 -5.53 -0.75
N LEU A 156 -11.53 -5.09 -1.92
CA LEU A 156 -10.87 -4.08 -2.75
C LEU A 156 -11.78 -2.91 -3.12
N ASN A 157 -11.14 -1.77 -3.33
CA ASN A 157 -11.74 -0.58 -3.95
C ASN A 157 -11.06 -0.25 -5.29
N LEU A 158 -9.75 -0.55 -5.42
CA LEU A 158 -8.96 -0.37 -6.63
C LEU A 158 -8.18 -1.65 -6.91
N ALA A 159 -7.99 -1.95 -8.19
CA ALA A 159 -7.19 -3.08 -8.64
C ALA A 159 -6.32 -2.68 -9.82
N GLY A 160 -5.22 -3.36 -9.99
CA GLY A 160 -4.27 -3.16 -11.06
C GLY A 160 -3.23 -4.26 -11.06
N GLY A 161 -2.04 -3.94 -11.52
CA GLY A 161 -0.92 -4.87 -11.53
C GLY A 161 0.42 -4.18 -11.35
N CYS A 162 1.45 -4.98 -11.15
CA CYS A 162 2.84 -4.54 -11.00
C CYS A 162 3.73 -5.28 -12.01
N CYS A 163 4.81 -5.91 -11.58
CA CYS A 163 5.75 -6.55 -12.49
C CYS A 163 5.11 -7.68 -13.30
N GLY A 164 5.46 -7.73 -14.58
CA GLY A 164 4.91 -8.73 -15.53
C GLY A 164 3.51 -8.40 -16.07
N THR A 165 2.81 -7.40 -15.52
CA THR A 165 1.50 -6.99 -15.98
C THR A 165 1.58 -6.28 -17.34
N THR A 166 0.79 -6.74 -18.30
CA THR A 166 0.66 -6.15 -19.64
C THR A 166 -0.70 -5.44 -19.79
N PRO A 167 -0.92 -4.69 -20.89
CA PRO A 167 -2.23 -4.10 -21.18
C PRO A 167 -3.37 -5.12 -21.19
N GLU A 168 -3.11 -6.36 -21.64
CA GLU A 168 -4.10 -7.44 -21.67
C GLU A 168 -4.50 -7.88 -20.25
N HIS A 169 -3.56 -7.90 -19.30
CA HIS A 169 -3.88 -8.14 -17.88
C HIS A 169 -4.83 -7.07 -17.35
N ILE A 170 -4.55 -5.80 -17.61
CA ILE A 170 -5.40 -4.70 -17.16
C ILE A 170 -6.77 -4.78 -17.82
N ALA A 171 -6.86 -5.10 -19.12
CA ALA A 171 -8.14 -5.29 -19.81
C ALA A 171 -8.98 -6.40 -19.18
N ALA A 172 -8.38 -7.55 -18.88
CA ALA A 172 -9.04 -8.67 -18.21
C ALA A 172 -9.53 -8.30 -16.79
N VAL A 173 -8.69 -7.57 -16.03
CA VAL A 173 -9.06 -7.07 -14.69
C VAL A 173 -10.27 -6.13 -14.79
N VAL A 174 -10.26 -5.17 -15.71
CA VAL A 174 -11.38 -4.23 -15.90
C VAL A 174 -12.66 -4.97 -16.29
N GLU A 175 -12.58 -5.95 -17.20
CA GLU A 175 -13.75 -6.74 -17.63
C GLU A 175 -14.36 -7.51 -16.46
N LYS A 176 -13.55 -8.19 -15.65
CA LYS A 176 -14.04 -9.01 -14.53
C LYS A 176 -14.52 -8.18 -13.35
N LEU A 177 -13.76 -7.17 -12.95
CA LEU A 177 -14.07 -6.38 -11.76
C LEU A 177 -15.08 -5.27 -11.99
N GLY A 178 -15.32 -4.86 -13.23
CA GLY A 178 -16.24 -3.75 -13.56
C GLY A 178 -17.69 -3.93 -13.09
N ARG A 179 -18.07 -5.14 -12.67
CA ARG A 179 -19.40 -5.46 -12.11
C ARG A 179 -19.38 -5.75 -10.61
N CYS A 180 -18.22 -5.73 -9.97
CA CYS A 180 -18.11 -5.98 -8.55
C CYS A 180 -18.41 -4.71 -7.76
N ALA A 181 -19.08 -4.85 -6.62
CA ALA A 181 -19.23 -3.75 -5.68
C ALA A 181 -17.88 -3.44 -5.02
N PRO A 182 -17.54 -2.16 -4.78
CA PRO A 182 -16.36 -1.83 -4.03
C PRO A 182 -16.51 -2.28 -2.57
N ARG A 183 -15.38 -2.47 -1.89
CA ARG A 183 -15.34 -2.74 -0.46
C ARG A 183 -16.02 -1.62 0.32
N ASP A 184 -16.82 -1.98 1.32
CA ASP A 184 -17.30 -1.05 2.32
C ASP A 184 -16.14 -0.62 3.25
N ILE A 185 -15.99 0.69 3.43
CA ILE A 185 -14.93 1.23 4.29
C ILE A 185 -15.41 1.14 5.75
N PRO A 186 -14.68 0.42 6.64
CA PRO A 186 -15.09 0.29 8.02
C PRO A 186 -14.92 1.62 8.78
N GLU A 187 -15.83 1.88 9.70
CA GLU A 187 -15.63 2.93 10.69
C GLU A 187 -14.56 2.49 11.71
N SER A 188 -13.52 3.29 11.84
CA SER A 188 -12.47 3.03 12.83
C SER A 188 -12.82 3.68 14.16
N ALA A 189 -13.01 2.88 15.20
CA ALA A 189 -13.18 3.43 16.54
C ALA A 189 -11.92 4.19 16.99
N PRO A 190 -12.05 5.34 17.66
CA PRO A 190 -10.91 6.05 18.21
C PRO A 190 -10.12 5.16 19.18
N ALA A 191 -8.84 4.99 18.90
CA ALA A 191 -7.91 4.25 19.75
C ALA A 191 -6.50 4.81 19.58
N LEU A 192 -5.68 4.71 20.63
CA LEU A 192 -4.26 4.96 20.48
C LEU A 192 -3.61 3.74 19.83
N ARG A 193 -3.16 3.90 18.58
CA ARG A 193 -2.45 2.88 17.84
C ARG A 193 -1.00 3.30 17.64
N LEU A 194 -0.11 2.41 18.05
CA LEU A 194 1.33 2.56 17.89
C LEU A 194 1.86 1.34 17.14
N SER A 195 3.08 1.43 16.65
CA SER A 195 3.73 0.30 16.00
C SER A 195 5.25 0.34 16.16
N GLY A 196 5.79 -0.82 16.48
CA GLY A 196 7.16 -1.20 16.22
C GLY A 196 7.19 -2.13 15.00
N LEU A 197 7.75 -3.33 15.16
CA LEU A 197 7.60 -4.42 14.19
C LEU A 197 6.19 -5.02 14.23
N GLU A 198 5.57 -5.00 15.40
CA GLU A 198 4.21 -5.45 15.67
C GLU A 198 3.29 -4.25 15.94
N PRO A 199 1.98 -4.39 15.70
CA PRO A 199 1.01 -3.39 16.07
C PRO A 199 0.82 -3.37 17.59
N PHE A 200 0.53 -2.20 18.12
CA PHE A 200 0.09 -2.01 19.49
C PHE A 200 -1.14 -1.12 19.53
N GLU A 201 -2.19 -1.58 20.20
CA GLU A 201 -3.44 -0.81 20.37
C GLU A 201 -3.80 -0.71 21.85
N LEU A 202 -4.00 0.52 22.29
CA LEU A 202 -4.55 0.80 23.60
C LEU A 202 -6.05 1.09 23.46
N LYS A 203 -6.88 0.13 23.92
CA LYS A 203 -8.34 0.24 23.82
C LYS A 203 -8.91 0.96 25.03
N GLY A 204 -9.69 2.01 24.79
CA GLY A 204 -10.73 2.69 25.54
C GLY A 204 -10.69 2.72 27.07
N GLU A 205 -11.87 2.94 27.67
CA GLU A 205 -12.07 3.03 29.12
C GLU A 205 -11.67 1.72 29.82
N GLY A 206 -10.76 1.84 30.81
CA GLY A 206 -10.24 0.70 31.55
C GLY A 206 -8.91 0.14 31.04
N ALA A 207 -8.28 0.78 30.07
CA ALA A 207 -6.94 0.40 29.65
C ALA A 207 -5.95 0.48 30.83
N PRO A 208 -5.10 -0.55 31.02
CA PRO A 208 -4.14 -0.54 32.11
C PRO A 208 -3.11 0.59 31.92
N PHE A 209 -2.59 1.09 33.01
CA PHE A 209 -1.44 1.99 32.98
C PHE A 209 -0.24 1.27 32.32
N LEU A 210 0.31 1.88 31.29
CA LEU A 210 1.46 1.33 30.57
C LEU A 210 2.72 2.11 30.93
N MET A 211 3.72 1.39 31.41
CA MET A 211 5.06 1.93 31.53
C MET A 211 5.78 1.75 30.19
N VAL A 212 6.25 2.87 29.64
CA VAL A 212 7.09 2.89 28.44
C VAL A 212 8.51 3.10 28.90
N GLY A 213 9.38 2.11 28.69
CA GLY A 213 10.81 2.15 29.07
C GLY A 213 11.69 2.58 27.91
#